data_a5d12697fbdcf402aa5e0b8dcd84f9a1
#
_entry.id   a5d12697fbdcf402aa5e0b8dcd84f9a1
#
_cell.length_a   1.000
_cell.length_b   1.000
_cell.length_c   1.000
_cell.angle_alpha   90.00
_cell.angle_beta   90.00
_cell.angle_gamma   90.00
#
_symmetry.space_group_name_H-M   'P 1'
#
loop_
_entity.id
_entity.type
_entity.pdbx_description
1 polymer ?
#
loop_
_entity_poly.entity_id
_entity_poly.type
_entity_poly.pdbx_seq_one_letter_code
_entity_poly.pdbx_strand_id
1 'polypeptide(L)'
;MADSFLFYDLETFGQDPRRTRIAQFAAMRTDADLNVIDTPVSFFVRPADDLVPSPMATLVTGITPQQAMAEGISEAEAFDRINEQLSRPGTCALGYNTLRFDDEFIRYGLFRNFYDPYEREWRNGNSRWDLLDMLRMMRALRPDGIQWPLREDGATSFKLEHLAEANGVREGDAHEALSDVRATIGMARLFKQSQPRLWEYALKLRDKRFVGSLLDVAAMNPVLHISMRYPASRLCAAPVLPLAVHPTINNRVIVFDLEGETDDLLELPADVIAQRLYMRASELPEGVARVPLKEVHLNKVPALVAWNHLRADDHARLGLDVAAIEAKAARLREVAAQLAEKARQVFNQPRPASVSDVDASLYDGFLGAGDKPLLALARTSAPQQLAALEGRFRDPRLPELLFRYRARNHPDSLAPAERERWQDYRRQRLLGESGLGELNLPQYQQQIEALAAEAPDDARRTGLLQSLRDWGHHLQETL
;
A
#
# COMPACT_ATOMS: atom_id res chain seq x y z
N MET A 1 16.16 -6.78 -17.29
CA MET A 1 16.36 -5.91 -16.09
C MET A 1 15.54 -4.66 -16.33
N ALA A 2 15.17 -3.93 -15.28
CA ALA A 2 14.53 -2.62 -15.48
C ALA A 2 15.54 -1.66 -16.10
N ASP A 3 15.09 -0.83 -17.05
CA ASP A 3 15.96 0.15 -17.70
C ASP A 3 16.16 1.39 -16.81
N SER A 4 15.19 1.65 -15.93
CA SER A 4 15.24 2.76 -14.96
C SER A 4 14.44 2.45 -13.69
N PHE A 5 14.78 3.13 -12.61
CA PHE A 5 14.01 3.17 -11.38
C PHE A 5 13.26 4.49 -11.28
N LEU A 6 11.98 4.45 -10.97
CA LEU A 6 11.19 5.62 -10.62
C LEU A 6 10.90 5.58 -9.12
N PHE A 7 11.63 6.36 -8.34
CA PHE A 7 11.35 6.58 -6.93
C PHE A 7 10.22 7.58 -6.80
N TYR A 8 9.20 7.26 -6.03
CA TYR A 8 8.06 8.17 -5.81
C TYR A 8 7.52 8.06 -4.39
N ASP A 9 6.87 9.12 -3.99
CA ASP A 9 6.23 9.26 -2.69
C ASP A 9 4.96 10.10 -2.82
N LEU A 10 3.99 9.88 -1.93
CA LEU A 10 2.72 10.57 -1.88
C LEU A 10 2.47 11.19 -0.52
N GLU A 11 2.07 12.46 -0.52
CA GLU A 11 1.31 12.99 0.61
C GLU A 11 -0.18 12.87 0.33
N THR A 12 -0.97 12.56 1.36
CA THR A 12 -2.39 12.25 1.20
C THR A 12 -3.26 13.03 2.18
N PHE A 13 -4.52 13.26 1.82
CA PHE A 13 -5.50 13.89 2.70
C PHE A 13 -6.09 12.94 3.76
N GLY A 14 -5.58 11.72 3.90
CA GLY A 14 -6.00 10.72 4.88
C GLY A 14 -5.38 9.36 4.60
N GLN A 15 -5.85 8.31 5.24
CA GLN A 15 -5.21 6.98 5.20
C GLN A 15 -5.93 5.93 4.34
N ASP A 16 -7.23 6.09 4.09
CA ASP A 16 -8.01 5.12 3.32
C ASP A 16 -8.08 5.49 1.83
N PRO A 17 -7.33 4.80 0.93
CA PRO A 17 -7.27 5.13 -0.49
C PRO A 17 -8.63 5.00 -1.21
N ARG A 18 -9.59 4.28 -0.60
CA ARG A 18 -10.97 4.16 -1.11
C ARG A 18 -11.78 5.45 -0.93
N ARG A 19 -11.49 6.20 0.14
CA ARG A 19 -12.33 7.27 0.66
C ARG A 19 -11.69 8.64 0.64
N THR A 20 -10.36 8.69 0.59
CA THR A 20 -9.61 9.96 0.51
C THR A 20 -8.78 10.05 -0.79
N ARG A 21 -7.94 11.07 -0.91
CA ARG A 21 -7.24 11.44 -2.14
C ARG A 21 -5.78 11.78 -1.86
N ILE A 22 -4.98 11.80 -2.93
CA ILE A 22 -3.62 12.32 -2.92
C ILE A 22 -3.66 13.83 -2.75
N ALA A 23 -2.78 14.37 -1.91
CA ALA A 23 -2.55 15.81 -1.72
C ALA A 23 -1.32 16.29 -2.53
N GLN A 24 -0.26 15.48 -2.58
CA GLN A 24 0.96 15.76 -3.33
C GLN A 24 1.52 14.46 -3.93
N PHE A 25 2.09 14.55 -5.11
CA PHE A 25 2.90 13.53 -5.75
C PHE A 25 4.30 14.06 -5.97
N ALA A 26 5.32 13.26 -5.65
CA ALA A 26 6.70 13.53 -6.01
C ALA A 26 7.37 12.29 -6.59
N ALA A 27 8.26 12.47 -7.58
CA ALA A 27 9.01 11.38 -8.16
C ALA A 27 10.36 11.84 -8.72
N MET A 28 11.34 10.95 -8.68
CA MET A 28 12.65 11.09 -9.30
C MET A 28 13.02 9.80 -10.02
N ARG A 29 13.49 9.94 -11.27
CA ARG A 29 13.93 8.79 -12.07
C ARG A 29 15.45 8.67 -12.01
N THR A 30 15.92 7.42 -11.85
CA THR A 30 17.34 7.10 -11.86
C THR A 30 17.64 5.99 -12.87
N ASP A 31 18.91 5.91 -13.26
CA ASP A 31 19.47 4.73 -13.95
C ASP A 31 19.63 3.54 -12.99
N ALA A 32 20.21 2.44 -13.51
CA ALA A 32 20.49 1.24 -12.72
C ALA A 32 21.54 1.47 -11.61
N ASP A 33 22.37 2.51 -11.74
CA ASP A 33 23.38 2.91 -10.77
C ASP A 33 22.90 3.93 -9.75
N LEU A 34 21.59 4.23 -9.81
CA LEU A 34 20.90 5.18 -8.94
C LEU A 34 21.33 6.64 -9.15
N ASN A 35 21.88 6.97 -10.34
CA ASN A 35 22.10 8.35 -10.73
C ASN A 35 20.80 8.94 -11.26
N VAL A 36 20.46 10.16 -10.85
CA VAL A 36 19.25 10.86 -11.33
C VAL A 36 19.44 11.20 -12.81
N ILE A 37 18.47 10.83 -13.65
CA ILE A 37 18.54 10.99 -15.11
C ILE A 37 17.45 11.89 -15.69
N ASP A 38 16.41 12.22 -14.92
CA ASP A 38 15.32 13.13 -15.32
C ASP A 38 15.18 14.28 -14.32
N THR A 39 14.54 15.36 -14.74
CA THR A 39 14.11 16.42 -13.83
C THR A 39 13.11 15.86 -12.81
N PRO A 40 13.27 16.15 -11.51
CA PRO A 40 12.30 15.76 -10.49
C PRO A 40 10.90 16.29 -10.82
N VAL A 41 9.90 15.47 -10.56
CA VAL A 41 8.49 15.81 -10.70
C VAL A 41 7.91 16.00 -9.31
N SER A 42 7.26 17.15 -9.06
CA SER A 42 6.48 17.37 -7.83
C SER A 42 5.33 18.32 -8.13
N PHE A 43 4.13 17.99 -7.64
CA PHE A 43 2.95 18.84 -7.76
C PHE A 43 1.89 18.50 -6.72
N PHE A 44 1.10 19.49 -6.31
CA PHE A 44 -0.09 19.31 -5.50
C PHE A 44 -1.28 18.89 -6.35
N VAL A 45 -2.21 18.18 -5.70
CA VAL A 45 -3.48 17.75 -6.30
C VAL A 45 -4.63 18.49 -5.60
N ARG A 46 -5.46 19.16 -6.36
CA ARG A 46 -6.61 19.91 -5.82
C ARG A 46 -7.59 18.96 -5.13
N PRO A 47 -7.98 19.25 -3.88
CA PRO A 47 -9.06 18.53 -3.24
C PRO A 47 -10.38 18.81 -3.98
N ALA A 48 -11.17 17.76 -4.21
CA ALA A 48 -12.50 17.93 -4.75
C ALA A 48 -13.45 18.48 -3.66
N ASP A 49 -14.56 19.08 -4.08
CA ASP A 49 -15.57 19.70 -3.21
C ASP A 49 -16.40 18.70 -2.39
N ASP A 50 -16.17 17.40 -2.59
CA ASP A 50 -16.73 16.29 -1.79
C ASP A 50 -15.72 15.68 -0.80
N LEU A 51 -14.56 16.32 -0.60
CA LEU A 51 -13.47 15.77 0.22
C LEU A 51 -13.36 16.50 1.57
N VAL A 52 -13.48 15.72 2.65
CA VAL A 52 -13.08 16.13 4.01
C VAL A 52 -11.67 15.55 4.28
N PRO A 53 -10.63 16.39 4.43
CA PRO A 53 -9.30 15.92 4.74
C PRO A 53 -9.20 15.43 6.18
N SER A 54 -8.33 14.47 6.47
CA SER A 54 -8.01 14.07 7.84
C SER A 54 -7.20 15.18 8.52
N PRO A 55 -7.64 15.71 9.69
CA PRO A 55 -6.86 16.70 10.43
C PRO A 55 -5.47 16.21 10.81
N MET A 56 -5.34 14.93 11.17
CA MET A 56 -4.04 14.32 11.48
C MET A 56 -3.12 14.29 10.27
N ALA A 57 -3.63 13.96 9.07
CA ALA A 57 -2.83 13.97 7.85
C ALA A 57 -2.26 15.38 7.58
N THR A 58 -3.07 16.41 7.68
CA THR A 58 -2.63 17.80 7.52
C THR A 58 -1.58 18.21 8.58
N LEU A 59 -1.73 17.77 9.84
CA LEU A 59 -0.73 18.06 10.88
C LEU A 59 0.61 17.38 10.60
N VAL A 60 0.60 16.19 10.01
CA VAL A 60 1.82 15.43 9.66
C VAL A 60 2.49 16.04 8.44
N THR A 61 1.76 16.26 7.35
CA THR A 61 2.30 16.71 6.07
C THR A 61 2.53 18.23 6.00
N GLY A 62 1.79 19.00 6.80
CA GLY A 62 1.73 20.46 6.70
C GLY A 62 0.91 20.98 5.52
N ILE A 63 0.39 20.10 4.65
CA ILE A 63 -0.35 20.49 3.45
C ILE A 63 -1.81 20.79 3.80
N THR A 64 -2.19 22.07 3.66
CA THR A 64 -3.59 22.46 3.84
C THR A 64 -4.39 22.28 2.55
N PRO A 65 -5.71 22.03 2.63
CA PRO A 65 -6.55 21.96 1.44
C PRO A 65 -6.57 23.28 0.67
N GLN A 66 -6.41 24.44 1.33
CA GLN A 66 -6.30 25.75 0.66
C GLN A 66 -5.03 25.87 -0.18
N GLN A 67 -3.89 25.43 0.34
CA GLN A 67 -2.65 25.39 -0.41
C GLN A 67 -2.79 24.49 -1.64
N ALA A 68 -3.27 23.26 -1.45
CA ALA A 68 -3.47 22.32 -2.53
C ALA A 68 -4.50 22.82 -3.57
N MET A 69 -5.50 23.61 -3.14
CA MET A 69 -6.45 24.26 -4.04
C MET A 69 -5.80 25.34 -4.89
N ALA A 70 -4.94 26.16 -4.28
CA ALA A 70 -4.32 27.31 -4.95
C ALA A 70 -3.18 26.88 -5.92
N GLU A 71 -2.35 25.92 -5.52
CA GLU A 71 -1.13 25.55 -6.22
C GLU A 71 -1.27 24.24 -7.04
N GLY A 72 -2.33 23.46 -6.76
CA GLY A 72 -2.52 22.12 -7.31
C GLY A 72 -3.20 22.10 -8.69
N ILE A 73 -3.07 20.95 -9.34
CA ILE A 73 -3.77 20.59 -10.58
C ILE A 73 -4.98 19.67 -10.27
N SER A 74 -5.91 19.52 -11.23
CA SER A 74 -7.06 18.61 -11.06
C SER A 74 -6.62 17.16 -10.86
N GLU A 75 -7.46 16.32 -10.22
CA GLU A 75 -7.15 14.88 -10.06
C GLU A 75 -6.98 14.21 -11.44
N ALA A 76 -7.77 14.58 -12.44
CA ALA A 76 -7.64 14.06 -13.81
C ALA A 76 -6.28 14.37 -14.42
N GLU A 77 -5.83 15.62 -14.37
CA GLU A 77 -4.52 16.02 -14.85
C GLU A 77 -3.38 15.38 -14.04
N ALA A 78 -3.53 15.28 -12.73
CA ALA A 78 -2.56 14.63 -11.87
C ALA A 78 -2.36 13.16 -12.27
N PHE A 79 -3.45 12.40 -12.48
CA PHE A 79 -3.34 11.00 -12.86
C PHE A 79 -2.90 10.78 -14.31
N ASP A 80 -3.08 11.76 -15.21
CA ASP A 80 -2.45 11.74 -16.54
C ASP A 80 -0.91 11.81 -16.40
N ARG A 81 -0.40 12.80 -15.65
CA ARG A 81 1.04 12.95 -15.38
C ARG A 81 1.64 11.78 -14.60
N ILE A 82 0.96 11.29 -13.57
CA ILE A 82 1.39 10.12 -12.78
C ILE A 82 1.48 8.88 -13.67
N ASN A 83 0.44 8.62 -14.46
CA ASN A 83 0.42 7.46 -15.36
C ASN A 83 1.50 7.56 -16.43
N GLU A 84 1.76 8.74 -16.99
CA GLU A 84 2.87 8.97 -17.92
C GLU A 84 4.20 8.52 -17.31
N GLN A 85 4.51 8.94 -16.07
CA GLN A 85 5.75 8.59 -15.40
C GLN A 85 5.86 7.08 -15.11
N LEU A 86 4.78 6.49 -14.58
CA LEU A 86 4.76 5.09 -14.13
C LEU A 86 4.69 4.08 -15.30
N SER A 87 4.15 4.48 -16.46
CA SER A 87 3.91 3.60 -17.61
C SER A 87 5.04 3.59 -18.64
N ARG A 88 6.10 4.39 -18.46
CA ARG A 88 7.28 4.35 -19.36
C ARG A 88 7.84 2.93 -19.39
N PRO A 89 8.17 2.39 -20.58
CA PRO A 89 8.71 1.04 -20.71
C PRO A 89 9.97 0.82 -19.85
N GLY A 90 10.11 -0.38 -19.29
CA GLY A 90 11.26 -0.76 -18.47
C GLY A 90 11.34 -0.07 -17.11
N THR A 91 10.29 0.59 -16.65
CA THR A 91 10.26 1.26 -15.35
C THR A 91 10.08 0.26 -14.20
N CYS A 92 10.96 0.30 -13.21
CA CYS A 92 10.71 -0.23 -11.88
C CYS A 92 10.24 0.91 -10.97
N ALA A 93 8.96 0.94 -10.66
CA ALA A 93 8.38 1.92 -9.73
C ALA A 93 8.62 1.47 -8.29
N LEU A 94 9.16 2.35 -7.44
CA LEU A 94 9.46 2.01 -6.05
C LEU A 94 9.45 3.25 -5.14
N GLY A 95 9.39 2.99 -3.85
CA GLY A 95 9.52 3.99 -2.80
C GLY A 95 9.73 3.31 -1.45
N TYR A 96 9.29 3.96 -0.41
CA TYR A 96 9.42 3.50 0.97
C TYR A 96 8.05 3.13 1.55
N ASN A 97 7.75 1.85 1.70
CA ASN A 97 6.44 1.29 2.08
C ASN A 97 5.35 1.48 1.00
N THR A 98 5.74 1.81 -0.22
CA THR A 98 4.81 2.14 -1.31
C THR A 98 3.88 1.00 -1.69
N LEU A 99 4.31 -0.27 -1.66
CA LEU A 99 3.48 -1.43 -2.02
C LEU A 99 2.27 -1.64 -1.10
N ARG A 100 2.27 -1.03 0.09
CA ARG A 100 1.19 -1.15 1.06
C ARG A 100 0.35 0.11 1.20
N PHE A 101 0.88 1.26 0.82
CA PHE A 101 0.23 2.57 0.97
C PHE A 101 0.08 3.28 -0.38
N ASP A 102 1.13 3.84 -0.93
CA ASP A 102 1.08 4.68 -2.12
C ASP A 102 0.51 3.97 -3.34
N ASP A 103 0.89 2.73 -3.58
CA ASP A 103 0.38 1.93 -4.69
C ASP A 103 -1.14 1.74 -4.66
N GLU A 104 -1.72 1.66 -3.45
CA GLU A 104 -3.17 1.57 -3.32
C GLU A 104 -3.83 2.90 -3.70
N PHE A 105 -3.26 4.05 -3.29
CA PHE A 105 -3.73 5.36 -3.73
C PHE A 105 -3.61 5.53 -5.25
N ILE A 106 -2.48 5.11 -5.83
CA ILE A 106 -2.29 5.14 -7.29
C ILE A 106 -3.33 4.26 -7.98
N ARG A 107 -3.58 3.03 -7.52
CA ARG A 107 -4.57 2.13 -8.12
C ARG A 107 -5.98 2.69 -8.08
N TYR A 108 -6.43 3.17 -6.91
CA TYR A 108 -7.75 3.77 -6.77
C TYR A 108 -7.89 5.05 -7.59
N GLY A 109 -6.86 5.88 -7.64
CA GLY A 109 -6.86 7.08 -8.46
C GLY A 109 -6.86 6.78 -9.95
N LEU A 110 -6.06 5.84 -10.44
CA LEU A 110 -6.10 5.36 -11.83
C LEU A 110 -7.50 4.84 -12.19
N PHE A 111 -8.11 4.03 -11.32
CA PHE A 111 -9.46 3.51 -11.53
C PHE A 111 -10.49 4.65 -11.65
N ARG A 112 -10.47 5.62 -10.71
CA ARG A 112 -11.40 6.76 -10.73
C ARG A 112 -11.20 7.70 -11.93
N ASN A 113 -9.99 7.72 -12.48
CA ASN A 113 -9.63 8.56 -13.63
C ASN A 113 -9.55 7.76 -14.95
N PHE A 114 -10.25 6.63 -15.04
CA PHE A 114 -10.42 5.83 -16.26
C PHE A 114 -9.13 5.30 -16.88
N TYR A 115 -8.13 4.93 -16.04
CA TYR A 115 -6.99 4.14 -16.44
C TYR A 115 -7.16 2.68 -15.99
N ASP A 116 -6.47 1.75 -16.65
CA ASP A 116 -6.31 0.41 -16.09
C ASP A 116 -5.40 0.50 -14.85
N PRO A 117 -5.88 0.14 -13.65
CA PRO A 117 -5.15 0.38 -12.41
C PRO A 117 -3.90 -0.50 -12.25
N TYR A 118 -3.75 -1.54 -13.06
CA TYR A 118 -2.71 -2.55 -12.92
C TYR A 118 -1.69 -2.58 -14.07
N GLU A 119 -2.02 -2.08 -15.28
CA GLU A 119 -1.15 -2.21 -16.46
C GLU A 119 0.25 -1.62 -16.24
N ARG A 120 0.37 -0.51 -15.53
CA ARG A 120 1.64 0.14 -15.21
C ARG A 120 2.61 -0.76 -14.41
N GLU A 121 2.11 -1.81 -13.77
CA GLU A 121 2.89 -2.66 -12.85
C GLU A 121 3.63 -3.79 -13.57
N TRP A 122 3.24 -4.12 -14.79
CA TRP A 122 3.74 -5.28 -15.51
C TRP A 122 3.90 -5.10 -17.01
N ARG A 123 3.16 -4.14 -17.62
CA ARG A 123 3.20 -3.93 -19.06
C ARG A 123 4.56 -3.35 -19.48
N ASN A 124 5.02 -3.69 -20.71
CA ASN A 124 6.25 -3.17 -21.31
C ASN A 124 7.52 -3.41 -20.46
N GLY A 125 7.59 -4.52 -19.72
CA GLY A 125 8.74 -4.83 -18.86
C GLY A 125 8.77 -4.10 -17.52
N ASN A 126 7.68 -3.40 -17.18
CA ASN A 126 7.58 -2.69 -15.91
C ASN A 126 7.49 -3.64 -14.73
N SER A 127 7.85 -3.13 -13.56
CA SER A 127 7.80 -3.84 -12.30
C SER A 127 7.63 -2.87 -11.13
N ARG A 128 7.40 -3.41 -9.94
CA ARG A 128 7.34 -2.63 -8.69
C ARG A 128 8.32 -3.20 -7.69
N TRP A 129 8.75 -2.37 -6.75
CA TRP A 129 9.63 -2.76 -5.66
C TRP A 129 9.36 -1.90 -4.43
N ASP A 130 9.88 -2.30 -3.27
CA ASP A 130 9.70 -1.56 -2.02
C ASP A 130 10.99 -1.64 -1.20
N LEU A 131 11.56 -0.50 -0.91
CA LEU A 131 12.85 -0.45 -0.20
C LEU A 131 12.73 -0.87 1.26
N LEU A 132 11.59 -0.61 1.92
CA LEU A 132 11.42 -0.86 3.35
C LEU A 132 11.62 -2.34 3.73
N ASP A 133 10.96 -3.26 3.01
CA ASP A 133 11.12 -4.69 3.31
C ASP A 133 12.51 -5.21 2.94
N MET A 134 13.16 -4.60 1.96
CA MET A 134 14.53 -4.94 1.58
C MET A 134 15.54 -4.44 2.63
N LEU A 135 15.33 -3.28 3.23
CA LEU A 135 16.14 -2.82 4.36
C LEU A 135 15.90 -3.68 5.61
N ARG A 136 14.68 -4.17 5.85
CA ARG A 136 14.43 -5.18 6.88
C ARG A 136 15.22 -6.47 6.61
N MET A 137 15.25 -6.93 5.36
CA MET A 137 16.06 -8.09 4.96
C MET A 137 17.55 -7.83 5.17
N MET A 138 18.05 -6.65 4.80
CA MET A 138 19.43 -6.26 5.03
C MET A 138 19.75 -6.26 6.52
N ARG A 139 18.92 -5.66 7.38
CA ARG A 139 19.09 -5.65 8.85
C ARG A 139 19.14 -7.05 9.43
N ALA A 140 18.28 -7.95 8.95
CA ALA A 140 18.20 -9.32 9.43
C ALA A 140 19.42 -10.17 9.02
N LEU A 141 19.96 -9.99 7.81
CA LEU A 141 20.96 -10.90 7.22
C LEU A 141 22.35 -10.27 7.06
N ARG A 142 22.45 -9.01 6.70
CA ARG A 142 23.69 -8.30 6.36
C ARG A 142 23.63 -6.86 6.86
N PRO A 143 23.67 -6.64 8.19
CA PRO A 143 23.42 -5.32 8.75
C PRO A 143 24.53 -4.30 8.52
N ASP A 144 25.72 -4.74 8.10
CA ASP A 144 26.88 -3.88 7.96
C ASP A 144 26.73 -2.84 6.86
N GLY A 145 27.22 -1.63 7.12
CA GLY A 145 27.23 -0.51 6.17
C GLY A 145 26.03 0.44 6.29
N ILE A 146 25.10 0.18 7.20
CA ILE A 146 24.00 1.08 7.58
C ILE A 146 23.99 1.26 9.10
N GLN A 147 23.78 2.50 9.55
CA GLN A 147 23.49 2.80 10.95
C GLN A 147 21.99 2.52 11.19
N TRP A 148 21.73 1.64 12.16
CA TRP A 148 20.36 1.22 12.48
C TRP A 148 19.89 1.89 13.77
N PRO A 149 19.08 2.96 13.69
CA PRO A 149 18.55 3.62 14.88
C PRO A 149 17.62 2.68 15.66
N LEU A 150 17.64 2.81 16.98
CA LEU A 150 16.80 2.00 17.86
C LEU A 150 15.64 2.85 18.39
N ARG A 151 14.53 2.19 18.63
CA ARG A 151 13.39 2.74 19.37
C ARG A 151 13.63 2.61 20.87
N GLU A 152 12.77 3.21 21.68
CA GLU A 152 12.83 3.14 23.16
C GLU A 152 12.78 1.69 23.69
N ASP A 153 12.08 0.80 22.99
CA ASP A 153 11.98 -0.64 23.32
C ASP A 153 13.21 -1.47 22.87
N GLY A 154 14.24 -0.81 22.34
CA GLY A 154 15.47 -1.44 21.83
C GLY A 154 15.34 -2.07 20.44
N ALA A 155 14.16 -2.10 19.84
CA ALA A 155 13.98 -2.62 18.50
C ALA A 155 14.45 -1.60 17.44
N THR A 156 14.87 -2.10 16.26
CA THR A 156 15.27 -1.25 15.15
C THR A 156 14.09 -0.39 14.66
N SER A 157 14.33 0.91 14.53
CA SER A 157 13.40 1.80 13.86
C SER A 157 13.60 1.72 12.36
N PHE A 158 12.54 1.40 11.63
CA PHE A 158 12.51 1.40 10.17
C PHE A 158 11.75 2.60 9.62
N LYS A 159 11.53 3.66 10.40
CA LYS A 159 11.01 4.91 9.86
C LYS A 159 12.06 5.57 8.98
N LEU A 160 11.64 6.05 7.79
CA LEU A 160 12.54 6.68 6.82
C LEU A 160 13.27 7.87 7.43
N GLU A 161 12.56 8.72 8.16
CA GLU A 161 13.11 9.88 8.86
C GLU A 161 14.28 9.52 9.76
N HIS A 162 14.12 8.48 10.61
CA HIS A 162 15.16 8.04 11.54
C HIS A 162 16.35 7.38 10.83
N LEU A 163 16.08 6.54 9.80
CA LEU A 163 17.13 5.89 9.03
C LEU A 163 17.93 6.90 8.21
N ALA A 164 17.26 7.81 7.52
CA ALA A 164 17.91 8.80 6.68
C ALA A 164 18.77 9.78 7.47
N GLU A 165 18.28 10.22 8.64
CA GLU A 165 19.05 11.07 9.58
C GLU A 165 20.27 10.34 10.11
N ALA A 166 20.11 9.13 10.67
CA ALA A 166 21.20 8.34 11.24
C ALA A 166 22.31 8.02 10.22
N ASN A 167 21.98 7.96 8.92
CA ASN A 167 22.91 7.65 7.85
C ASN A 167 23.37 8.87 7.05
N GLY A 168 22.98 10.09 7.43
CA GLY A 168 23.42 11.33 6.78
C GLY A 168 22.94 11.49 5.34
N VAL A 169 21.79 10.89 4.98
CA VAL A 169 21.20 10.97 3.64
C VAL A 169 19.89 11.79 3.61
N ARG A 170 19.56 12.47 4.70
CA ARG A 170 18.42 13.37 4.80
C ARG A 170 18.78 14.72 4.19
N GLU A 171 17.97 15.14 3.22
CA GLU A 171 17.99 16.47 2.62
C GLU A 171 16.59 17.08 2.69
N GLY A 172 16.43 18.21 3.39
CA GLY A 172 15.13 18.87 3.58
C GLY A 172 14.29 18.27 4.71
N ASP A 173 13.04 18.74 4.81
CA ASP A 173 12.12 18.39 5.88
C ASP A 173 11.50 17.00 5.67
N ALA A 174 11.19 16.32 6.77
CA ALA A 174 10.40 15.09 6.76
C ALA A 174 8.96 15.41 6.35
N HIS A 175 8.31 14.45 5.65
CA HIS A 175 6.95 14.60 5.14
C HIS A 175 6.77 15.73 4.09
N GLU A 176 7.85 16.06 3.38
CA GLU A 176 7.81 16.75 2.09
C GLU A 176 8.14 15.68 1.05
N ALA A 177 7.19 15.35 0.18
CA ALA A 177 7.28 14.17 -0.69
C ALA A 177 8.59 14.09 -1.50
N LEU A 178 9.11 15.21 -2.04
CA LEU A 178 10.35 15.20 -2.80
C LEU A 178 11.60 14.97 -1.91
N SER A 179 11.57 15.45 -0.66
CA SER A 179 12.60 15.19 0.34
C SER A 179 12.63 13.71 0.73
N ASP A 180 11.46 13.07 0.88
CA ASP A 180 11.35 11.64 1.19
C ASP A 180 11.80 10.76 0.01
N VAL A 181 11.52 11.17 -1.23
CA VAL A 181 12.09 10.54 -2.43
C VAL A 181 13.62 10.60 -2.44
N ARG A 182 14.24 11.76 -2.13
CA ARG A 182 15.72 11.90 -2.06
C ARG A 182 16.30 11.02 -0.96
N ALA A 183 15.69 11.02 0.22
CA ALA A 183 16.10 10.17 1.33
C ALA A 183 16.02 8.66 0.96
N THR A 184 14.96 8.26 0.26
CA THR A 184 14.78 6.89 -0.23
C THR A 184 15.87 6.50 -1.24
N ILE A 185 16.23 7.38 -2.18
CA ILE A 185 17.36 7.16 -3.11
C ILE A 185 18.68 7.06 -2.33
N GLY A 186 18.91 7.92 -1.34
CA GLY A 186 20.09 7.89 -0.48
C GLY A 186 20.24 6.54 0.23
N MET A 187 19.17 6.05 0.87
CA MET A 187 19.15 4.74 1.52
C MET A 187 19.34 3.58 0.54
N ALA A 188 18.76 3.67 -0.67
CA ALA A 188 18.96 2.67 -1.70
C ALA A 188 20.41 2.60 -2.18
N ARG A 189 21.09 3.75 -2.34
CA ARG A 189 22.53 3.83 -2.66
C ARG A 189 23.39 3.17 -1.59
N LEU A 190 23.13 3.48 -0.31
CA LEU A 190 23.84 2.85 0.80
C LEU A 190 23.65 1.34 0.82
N PHE A 191 22.44 0.85 0.61
CA PHE A 191 22.18 -0.58 0.52
C PHE A 191 22.95 -1.22 -0.64
N LYS A 192 22.87 -0.65 -1.86
CA LYS A 192 23.57 -1.16 -3.05
C LYS A 192 25.08 -1.18 -2.85
N GLN A 193 25.66 -0.12 -2.28
CA GLN A 193 27.09 0.02 -2.03
C GLN A 193 27.59 -0.95 -0.96
N SER A 194 26.88 -1.07 0.14
CA SER A 194 27.30 -1.89 1.28
C SER A 194 27.11 -3.38 1.04
N GLN A 195 26.00 -3.76 0.39
CA GLN A 195 25.60 -5.17 0.21
C GLN A 195 25.17 -5.46 -1.24
N PRO A 196 26.07 -5.32 -2.24
CA PRO A 196 25.70 -5.39 -3.67
C PRO A 196 25.09 -6.74 -4.07
N ARG A 197 25.57 -7.86 -3.51
CA ARG A 197 25.02 -9.18 -3.79
C ARG A 197 23.61 -9.36 -3.22
N LEU A 198 23.34 -8.79 -2.05
CA LEU A 198 22.01 -8.83 -1.45
C LEU A 198 21.06 -7.89 -2.21
N TRP A 199 21.54 -6.75 -2.68
CA TRP A 199 20.79 -5.85 -3.56
C TRP A 199 20.34 -6.56 -4.85
N GLU A 200 21.25 -7.22 -5.55
CA GLU A 200 20.94 -8.00 -6.76
C GLU A 200 19.92 -9.12 -6.48
N TYR A 201 20.07 -9.82 -5.35
CA TYR A 201 19.11 -10.82 -4.92
C TYR A 201 17.74 -10.23 -4.65
N ALA A 202 17.68 -9.13 -3.89
CA ALA A 202 16.45 -8.42 -3.54
C ALA A 202 15.70 -7.93 -4.80
N LEU A 203 16.42 -7.50 -5.82
CA LEU A 203 15.83 -7.14 -7.11
C LEU A 203 15.19 -8.32 -7.85
N LYS A 204 15.64 -9.55 -7.67
CA LYS A 204 15.01 -10.75 -8.26
C LYS A 204 13.64 -11.03 -7.67
N LEU A 205 13.37 -10.61 -6.43
CA LEU A 205 12.08 -10.79 -5.77
C LEU A 205 10.91 -10.03 -6.44
N ARG A 206 11.19 -9.17 -7.42
CA ARG A 206 10.18 -8.56 -8.30
C ARG A 206 9.55 -9.58 -9.25
N ASP A 207 10.28 -10.64 -9.58
CA ASP A 207 9.80 -11.69 -10.46
C ASP A 207 8.92 -12.68 -9.67
N LYS A 208 7.63 -12.66 -9.97
CA LYS A 208 6.65 -13.56 -9.37
C LYS A 208 7.01 -15.05 -9.56
N ARG A 209 7.67 -15.41 -10.67
CA ARG A 209 8.09 -16.80 -10.93
C ARG A 209 9.23 -17.19 -10.00
N PHE A 210 10.20 -16.30 -9.83
CA PHE A 210 11.29 -16.51 -8.87
C PHE A 210 10.76 -16.65 -7.45
N VAL A 211 9.86 -15.74 -7.02
CA VAL A 211 9.20 -15.82 -5.70
C VAL A 211 8.42 -17.14 -5.55
N GLY A 212 7.67 -17.54 -6.58
CA GLY A 212 6.95 -18.81 -6.60
C GLY A 212 7.86 -20.05 -6.48
N SER A 213 9.06 -20.01 -7.05
CA SER A 213 10.04 -21.10 -6.93
C SER A 213 10.64 -21.22 -5.52
N LEU A 214 10.68 -20.12 -4.75
CA LEU A 214 11.07 -20.15 -3.33
C LEU A 214 10.00 -20.76 -2.44
N LEU A 215 8.72 -20.58 -2.80
CA LEU A 215 7.56 -21.07 -2.05
C LEU A 215 6.98 -22.34 -2.68
N ASP A 216 7.83 -23.28 -3.03
CA ASP A 216 7.44 -24.56 -3.63
C ASP A 216 6.65 -25.42 -2.62
N VAL A 217 5.32 -25.49 -2.84
CA VAL A 217 4.40 -26.25 -1.97
C VAL A 217 4.53 -27.78 -2.14
N ALA A 218 5.18 -28.25 -3.21
CA ALA A 218 5.44 -29.69 -3.39
C ALA A 218 6.70 -30.11 -2.63
N ALA A 219 7.74 -29.30 -2.67
CA ALA A 219 8.99 -29.55 -1.95
C ALA A 219 8.86 -29.28 -0.45
N MET A 220 7.98 -28.35 -0.05
CA MET A 220 7.79 -27.92 1.34
C MET A 220 9.12 -27.65 2.06
N ASN A 221 10.04 -26.95 1.41
CA ASN A 221 11.29 -26.52 2.04
C ASN A 221 11.05 -25.26 2.87
N PRO A 222 11.66 -25.14 4.07
CA PRO A 222 11.61 -23.91 4.83
C PRO A 222 12.17 -22.74 4.02
N VAL A 223 11.58 -21.56 4.24
CA VAL A 223 12.00 -20.30 3.63
C VAL A 223 12.01 -19.22 4.71
N LEU A 224 13.06 -18.40 4.80
CA LEU A 224 13.03 -17.25 5.67
C LEU A 224 12.16 -16.17 5.03
N HIS A 225 11.11 -15.75 5.72
CA HIS A 225 10.22 -14.67 5.31
C HIS A 225 10.39 -13.46 6.24
N ILE A 226 10.72 -12.32 5.66
CA ILE A 226 10.85 -11.05 6.37
C ILE A 226 9.59 -10.23 6.15
N SER A 227 8.94 -9.78 7.23
CA SER A 227 7.68 -9.04 7.15
C SER A 227 7.42 -8.28 8.46
N MET A 228 6.89 -7.07 8.36
CA MET A 228 6.47 -6.27 9.52
C MET A 228 5.44 -6.98 10.43
N ARG A 229 4.83 -8.07 9.97
CA ARG A 229 3.86 -8.83 10.75
C ARG A 229 4.51 -9.78 11.75
N TYR A 230 5.83 -10.00 11.64
CA TYR A 230 6.58 -10.72 12.64
C TYR A 230 7.13 -9.75 13.69
N PRO A 231 7.36 -10.19 14.93
CA PRO A 231 7.88 -9.34 15.99
C PRO A 231 9.20 -8.66 15.64
N ALA A 232 9.37 -7.41 16.05
CA ALA A 232 10.61 -6.68 15.85
C ALA A 232 11.79 -7.30 16.64
N SER A 233 11.51 -7.98 17.79
CA SER A 233 12.47 -8.79 18.54
C SER A 233 13.07 -9.94 17.74
N ARG A 234 12.37 -10.43 16.72
CA ARG A 234 12.83 -11.42 15.75
C ARG A 234 13.35 -10.78 14.45
N LEU A 235 13.74 -9.52 14.47
CA LEU A 235 14.16 -8.72 13.31
C LEU A 235 13.12 -8.79 12.14
N CYS A 236 11.83 -8.88 12.47
CA CYS A 236 10.74 -9.03 11.51
C CYS A 236 10.86 -10.27 10.61
N ALA A 237 11.56 -11.32 11.03
CA ALA A 237 11.84 -12.54 10.26
C ALA A 237 11.21 -13.79 10.90
N ALA A 238 10.80 -14.74 10.07
CA ALA A 238 10.34 -16.06 10.51
C ALA A 238 10.69 -17.14 9.47
N PRO A 239 11.11 -18.33 9.91
CA PRO A 239 11.20 -19.51 9.06
C PRO A 239 9.78 -20.01 8.76
N VAL A 240 9.39 -20.02 7.51
CA VAL A 240 8.03 -20.46 7.11
C VAL A 240 8.08 -21.69 6.23
N LEU A 241 7.07 -22.55 6.36
CA LEU A 241 6.87 -23.73 5.53
C LEU A 241 5.73 -23.47 4.55
N PRO A 242 5.94 -23.53 3.21
CA PRO A 242 4.87 -23.46 2.23
C PRO A 242 3.95 -24.69 2.34
N LEU A 243 2.64 -24.49 2.54
CA LEU A 243 1.67 -25.58 2.71
C LEU A 243 0.79 -25.78 1.47
N ALA A 244 0.23 -24.70 0.92
CA ALA A 244 -0.71 -24.77 -0.19
C ALA A 244 -0.78 -23.45 -0.96
N VAL A 245 -1.15 -23.52 -2.22
CA VAL A 245 -1.64 -22.35 -2.96
C VAL A 245 -3.04 -22.01 -2.46
N HIS A 246 -3.35 -20.73 -2.31
CA HIS A 246 -4.67 -20.25 -1.86
C HIS A 246 -5.78 -20.77 -2.79
N PRO A 247 -6.92 -21.26 -2.24
CA PRO A 247 -7.95 -21.95 -3.02
C PRO A 247 -8.61 -21.10 -4.11
N THR A 248 -8.72 -19.79 -3.93
CA THR A 248 -9.42 -18.88 -4.86
C THR A 248 -8.51 -17.80 -5.46
N ILE A 249 -7.29 -17.61 -4.95
CA ILE A 249 -6.37 -16.53 -5.36
C ILE A 249 -4.99 -17.11 -5.69
N ASN A 250 -4.74 -17.42 -6.95
CA ASN A 250 -3.53 -18.16 -7.43
C ASN A 250 -2.20 -17.42 -7.25
N ASN A 251 -2.20 -16.16 -6.86
CA ASN A 251 -0.97 -15.41 -6.55
C ASN A 251 -0.65 -15.34 -5.06
N ARG A 252 -1.21 -16.25 -4.25
CA ARG A 252 -0.95 -16.36 -2.82
C ARG A 252 -0.58 -17.79 -2.45
N VAL A 253 0.40 -17.93 -1.56
CA VAL A 253 0.79 -19.19 -0.94
C VAL A 253 0.52 -19.09 0.56
N ILE A 254 -0.15 -20.12 1.09
CA ILE A 254 -0.39 -20.27 2.53
C ILE A 254 0.86 -20.87 3.13
N VAL A 255 1.40 -20.23 4.16
CA VAL A 255 2.61 -20.66 4.87
C VAL A 255 2.34 -20.79 6.36
N PHE A 256 3.12 -21.64 7.04
CA PHE A 256 3.12 -21.80 8.49
C PHE A 256 4.45 -21.32 9.07
N ASP A 257 4.43 -20.54 10.16
CA ASP A 257 5.63 -20.12 10.89
C ASP A 257 6.14 -21.26 11.75
N LEU A 258 7.32 -21.79 11.42
CA LEU A 258 7.92 -22.96 12.10
C LEU A 258 8.44 -22.68 13.51
N GLU A 259 8.49 -21.43 13.97
CA GLU A 259 8.73 -21.12 15.37
C GLU A 259 7.47 -21.35 16.25
N GLY A 260 6.29 -21.38 15.63
CA GLY A 260 5.04 -21.73 16.29
C GLY A 260 4.91 -23.22 16.64
N GLU A 261 3.94 -23.55 17.51
CA GLU A 261 3.62 -24.91 17.85
C GLU A 261 2.82 -25.58 16.73
N THR A 262 3.16 -26.84 16.41
CA THR A 262 2.56 -27.59 15.30
C THR A 262 1.28 -28.33 15.68
N ASP A 263 1.07 -28.58 16.96
CA ASP A 263 -0.02 -29.44 17.43
C ASP A 263 -1.41 -28.88 17.11
N ASP A 264 -1.62 -27.59 17.37
CA ASP A 264 -2.89 -26.93 17.00
C ASP A 264 -3.16 -27.00 15.47
N LEU A 265 -2.14 -26.88 14.63
CA LEU A 265 -2.28 -27.03 13.18
C LEU A 265 -2.68 -28.47 12.80
N LEU A 266 -2.12 -29.46 13.48
CA LEU A 266 -2.35 -30.87 13.17
C LEU A 266 -3.70 -31.36 13.72
N GLU A 267 -4.04 -30.99 14.95
CA GLU A 267 -5.16 -31.57 15.71
C GLU A 267 -6.47 -30.81 15.50
N LEU A 268 -6.44 -29.47 15.40
CA LEU A 268 -7.67 -28.69 15.32
C LEU A 268 -8.36 -28.82 13.95
N PRO A 269 -9.70 -28.82 13.92
CA PRO A 269 -10.49 -28.70 12.69
C PRO A 269 -10.23 -27.36 11.97
N ALA A 270 -10.38 -27.35 10.64
CA ALA A 270 -10.10 -26.18 9.81
C ALA A 270 -10.97 -24.95 10.15
N ASP A 271 -12.22 -25.15 10.51
CA ASP A 271 -13.16 -24.09 10.92
C ASP A 271 -12.75 -23.45 12.25
N VAL A 272 -12.26 -24.23 13.23
CA VAL A 272 -11.73 -23.71 14.49
C VAL A 272 -10.46 -22.88 14.25
N ILE A 273 -9.56 -23.36 13.39
CA ILE A 273 -8.35 -22.60 13.00
C ILE A 273 -8.75 -21.30 12.30
N ALA A 274 -9.70 -21.35 11.36
CA ALA A 274 -10.20 -20.16 10.66
C ALA A 274 -10.81 -19.15 11.63
N GLN A 275 -11.65 -19.60 12.56
CA GLN A 275 -12.22 -18.74 13.58
C GLN A 275 -11.14 -18.02 14.40
N ARG A 276 -10.14 -18.72 14.91
CA ARG A 276 -9.01 -18.14 15.67
C ARG A 276 -8.17 -17.19 14.81
N LEU A 277 -7.98 -17.50 13.53
CA LEU A 277 -7.15 -16.70 12.61
C LEU A 277 -7.77 -15.32 12.33
N TYR A 278 -9.10 -15.26 12.16
CA TYR A 278 -9.82 -14.04 11.78
C TYR A 278 -10.38 -13.26 12.99
N MET A 279 -10.44 -13.86 14.17
CA MET A 279 -10.84 -13.20 15.42
C MET A 279 -9.82 -12.12 15.82
N ARG A 280 -10.25 -11.03 16.44
CA ARG A 280 -9.34 -10.03 17.00
C ARG A 280 -8.52 -10.60 18.15
N ALA A 281 -7.28 -10.15 18.33
CA ALA A 281 -6.43 -10.67 19.42
C ALA A 281 -7.05 -10.47 20.82
N SER A 282 -7.79 -9.36 21.01
CA SER A 282 -8.52 -9.05 22.24
C SER A 282 -9.76 -9.91 22.49
N GLU A 283 -10.23 -10.66 21.48
CA GLU A 283 -11.42 -11.51 21.54
C GLU A 283 -11.05 -12.99 21.70
N LEU A 284 -9.75 -13.34 21.61
CA LEU A 284 -9.30 -14.70 21.84
C LEU A 284 -9.40 -15.03 23.34
N PRO A 285 -9.90 -16.25 23.70
CA PRO A 285 -9.90 -16.69 25.09
C PRO A 285 -8.51 -16.72 25.70
N GLU A 286 -8.41 -16.53 27.02
CA GLU A 286 -7.15 -16.58 27.73
C GLU A 286 -6.44 -17.94 27.50
N GLY A 287 -5.14 -17.89 27.21
CA GLY A 287 -4.33 -19.07 26.89
C GLY A 287 -4.52 -19.67 25.50
N VAL A 288 -5.41 -19.10 24.67
CA VAL A 288 -5.61 -19.56 23.28
C VAL A 288 -4.79 -18.70 22.33
N ALA A 289 -3.85 -19.31 21.62
CA ALA A 289 -3.07 -18.66 20.58
C ALA A 289 -3.70 -18.84 19.18
N ARG A 290 -3.37 -17.94 18.26
CA ARG A 290 -3.63 -18.16 16.84
C ARG A 290 -2.67 -19.19 16.28
N VAL A 291 -3.18 -20.09 15.46
CA VAL A 291 -2.32 -20.93 14.63
C VAL A 291 -1.55 -20.00 13.67
N PRO A 292 -0.21 -20.06 13.64
CA PRO A 292 0.58 -19.06 12.92
C PRO A 292 0.62 -19.33 11.39
N LEU A 293 -0.57 -19.38 10.80
CA LEU A 293 -0.79 -19.43 9.36
C LEU A 293 -0.81 -18.01 8.76
N LYS A 294 -0.27 -17.87 7.56
CA LYS A 294 -0.20 -16.60 6.85
C LYS A 294 -0.24 -16.80 5.35
N GLU A 295 -0.76 -15.80 4.62
CA GLU A 295 -0.63 -15.72 3.17
C GLU A 295 0.61 -14.90 2.79
N VAL A 296 1.39 -15.43 1.83
CA VAL A 296 2.44 -14.69 1.15
C VAL A 296 1.98 -14.38 -0.26
N HIS A 297 1.96 -13.09 -0.60
CA HIS A 297 1.50 -12.60 -1.89
C HIS A 297 2.66 -12.55 -2.88
N LEU A 298 2.64 -13.41 -3.90
CA LEU A 298 3.72 -13.53 -4.89
C LEU A 298 3.96 -12.25 -5.72
N ASN A 299 2.96 -11.40 -5.83
CA ASN A 299 2.99 -10.15 -6.62
C ASN A 299 3.21 -8.88 -5.77
N LYS A 300 3.49 -9.02 -4.46
CA LYS A 300 3.82 -7.90 -3.58
C LYS A 300 5.28 -7.90 -3.13
N VAL A 301 6.17 -8.41 -3.97
CA VAL A 301 7.63 -8.44 -3.74
C VAL A 301 7.99 -8.90 -2.32
N PRO A 302 7.53 -10.07 -1.88
CA PRO A 302 7.79 -10.51 -0.52
C PRO A 302 9.29 -10.72 -0.30
N ALA A 303 9.78 -10.27 0.84
CA ALA A 303 11.17 -10.45 1.23
C ALA A 303 11.40 -11.91 1.70
N LEU A 304 11.89 -12.74 0.81
CA LEU A 304 12.08 -14.18 1.00
C LEU A 304 13.53 -14.58 0.76
N VAL A 305 14.05 -15.53 1.55
CA VAL A 305 15.36 -16.13 1.35
C VAL A 305 15.26 -17.64 1.51
N ALA A 306 15.76 -18.39 0.53
CA ALA A 306 15.81 -19.83 0.60
C ALA A 306 16.60 -20.29 1.84
N TRP A 307 16.10 -21.29 2.55
CA TRP A 307 16.68 -21.76 3.82
C TRP A 307 18.16 -22.14 3.70
N ASN A 308 18.52 -22.83 2.63
CA ASN A 308 19.90 -23.25 2.36
C ASN A 308 20.85 -22.10 1.95
N HIS A 309 20.35 -20.88 1.79
CA HIS A 309 21.19 -19.67 1.57
C HIS A 309 21.54 -18.96 2.88
N LEU A 310 20.92 -19.35 4.00
CA LEU A 310 21.25 -18.79 5.32
C LEU A 310 22.58 -19.35 5.81
N ARG A 311 23.36 -18.49 6.47
CA ARG A 311 24.64 -18.83 7.06
C ARG A 311 24.48 -19.08 8.56
N ALA A 312 25.46 -19.71 9.19
CA ALA A 312 25.47 -19.90 10.64
C ALA A 312 25.30 -18.58 11.42
N ASP A 313 25.94 -17.50 10.94
CA ASP A 313 25.81 -16.16 11.55
C ASP A 313 24.39 -15.59 11.41
N ASP A 314 23.67 -15.94 10.34
CA ASP A 314 22.28 -15.53 10.15
C ASP A 314 21.38 -16.26 11.16
N HIS A 315 21.56 -17.56 11.32
CA HIS A 315 20.83 -18.35 12.32
C HIS A 315 21.11 -17.83 13.74
N ALA A 316 22.36 -17.56 14.09
CA ALA A 316 22.73 -17.03 15.40
C ALA A 316 22.11 -15.64 15.65
N ARG A 317 22.16 -14.73 14.66
CA ARG A 317 21.60 -13.37 14.76
C ARG A 317 20.08 -13.39 14.91
N LEU A 318 19.41 -14.30 14.22
CA LEU A 318 17.96 -14.47 14.27
C LEU A 318 17.49 -15.31 15.47
N GLY A 319 18.41 -15.92 16.22
CA GLY A 319 18.09 -16.79 17.34
C GLY A 319 17.37 -18.09 16.94
N LEU A 320 17.63 -18.60 15.73
CA LEU A 320 16.91 -19.76 15.18
C LEU A 320 17.50 -21.08 15.67
N ASP A 321 16.68 -21.95 16.22
CA ASP A 321 17.02 -23.36 16.45
C ASP A 321 16.81 -24.14 15.15
N VAL A 322 17.88 -24.29 14.37
CA VAL A 322 17.85 -24.96 13.07
C VAL A 322 17.36 -26.40 13.19
N ALA A 323 17.80 -27.14 14.22
CA ALA A 323 17.42 -28.54 14.38
C ALA A 323 15.92 -28.68 14.70
N ALA A 324 15.38 -27.83 15.57
CA ALA A 324 13.97 -27.81 15.90
C ALA A 324 13.12 -27.42 14.68
N ILE A 325 13.53 -26.41 13.91
CA ILE A 325 12.84 -25.94 12.68
C ILE A 325 12.80 -27.08 11.64
N GLU A 326 13.91 -27.75 11.39
CA GLU A 326 14.00 -28.87 10.43
C GLU A 326 13.19 -30.07 10.87
N ALA A 327 13.18 -30.39 12.16
CA ALA A 327 12.37 -31.45 12.73
C ALA A 327 10.86 -31.17 12.59
N LYS A 328 10.41 -29.94 12.89
CA LYS A 328 9.02 -29.50 12.67
C LYS A 328 8.64 -29.60 11.18
N ALA A 329 9.50 -29.13 10.28
CA ALA A 329 9.27 -29.21 8.84
C ALA A 329 9.18 -30.66 8.37
N ALA A 330 10.03 -31.58 8.87
CA ALA A 330 9.96 -32.99 8.55
C ALA A 330 8.65 -33.63 9.01
N ARG A 331 8.23 -33.37 10.25
CA ARG A 331 6.94 -33.82 10.82
C ARG A 331 5.75 -33.37 9.97
N LEU A 332 5.74 -32.12 9.55
CA LEU A 332 4.64 -31.57 8.73
C LEU A 332 4.61 -32.16 7.32
N ARG A 333 5.77 -32.50 6.74
CA ARG A 333 5.84 -33.17 5.41
C ARG A 333 5.23 -34.55 5.42
N GLU A 334 5.29 -35.31 6.52
CA GLU A 334 4.69 -36.64 6.63
C GLU A 334 3.18 -36.63 6.35
N VAL A 335 2.53 -35.51 6.62
CA VAL A 335 1.07 -35.32 6.44
C VAL A 335 0.75 -34.23 5.40
N ALA A 336 1.66 -33.96 4.46
CA ALA A 336 1.60 -32.84 3.51
C ALA A 336 0.26 -32.69 2.79
N ALA A 337 -0.30 -33.80 2.27
CA ALA A 337 -1.55 -33.78 1.51
C ALA A 337 -2.75 -33.33 2.39
N GLN A 338 -2.80 -33.82 3.64
CA GLN A 338 -3.86 -33.47 4.59
C GLN A 338 -3.73 -32.02 5.04
N LEU A 339 -2.50 -31.54 5.28
CA LEU A 339 -2.24 -30.16 5.67
C LEU A 339 -2.56 -29.18 4.53
N ALA A 340 -2.20 -29.51 3.29
CA ALA A 340 -2.52 -28.68 2.15
C ALA A 340 -4.04 -28.49 2.00
N GLU A 341 -4.81 -29.57 2.18
CA GLU A 341 -6.27 -29.50 2.11
C GLU A 341 -6.85 -28.72 3.29
N LYS A 342 -6.39 -28.99 4.52
CA LYS A 342 -6.80 -28.23 5.72
C LYS A 342 -6.48 -26.74 5.58
N ALA A 343 -5.28 -26.38 5.11
CA ALA A 343 -4.89 -25.00 4.87
C ALA A 343 -5.81 -24.31 3.85
N ARG A 344 -6.16 -24.99 2.74
CA ARG A 344 -7.14 -24.46 1.79
C ARG A 344 -8.51 -24.22 2.42
N GLN A 345 -9.01 -25.15 3.23
CA GLN A 345 -10.29 -25.00 3.93
C GLN A 345 -10.29 -23.80 4.89
N VAL A 346 -9.21 -23.58 5.64
CA VAL A 346 -9.05 -22.42 6.53
C VAL A 346 -9.19 -21.10 5.76
N PHE A 347 -8.61 -21.00 4.55
CA PHE A 347 -8.62 -19.79 3.75
C PHE A 347 -9.76 -19.70 2.71
N ASN A 348 -10.60 -20.73 2.62
CA ASN A 348 -11.79 -20.75 1.75
C ASN A 348 -13.03 -20.17 2.45
N GLN A 349 -12.86 -19.12 3.25
CA GLN A 349 -13.99 -18.48 3.92
C GLN A 349 -14.73 -17.55 2.95
N PRO A 350 -16.06 -17.62 2.88
CA PRO A 350 -16.85 -16.68 2.08
C PRO A 350 -16.62 -15.27 2.61
N ARG A 351 -16.25 -14.37 1.70
CA ARG A 351 -16.22 -12.95 2.03
C ARG A 351 -17.63 -12.40 1.97
N PRO A 352 -18.08 -11.63 2.98
CA PRO A 352 -19.35 -10.92 2.85
C PRO A 352 -19.34 -10.08 1.57
N ALA A 353 -20.35 -10.24 0.75
CA ALA A 353 -20.57 -9.35 -0.38
C ALA A 353 -20.87 -7.96 0.20
N SER A 354 -19.91 -7.06 0.18
CA SER A 354 -20.17 -5.65 0.45
C SER A 354 -20.44 -4.99 -0.90
N VAL A 355 -21.60 -4.35 -1.03
CA VAL A 355 -21.82 -3.41 -2.12
C VAL A 355 -21.01 -2.18 -1.76
N SER A 356 -19.82 -2.08 -2.35
CA SER A 356 -18.95 -0.92 -2.16
C SER A 356 -19.52 0.27 -2.93
N ASP A 357 -19.34 1.48 -2.39
CA ASP A 357 -19.49 2.69 -3.19
C ASP A 357 -18.57 2.63 -4.41
N VAL A 358 -18.98 3.19 -5.55
CA VAL A 358 -18.23 3.04 -6.81
C VAL A 358 -16.80 3.55 -6.71
N ASP A 359 -16.53 4.61 -5.96
CA ASP A 359 -15.16 5.11 -5.71
C ASP A 359 -14.30 4.08 -4.95
N ALA A 360 -14.92 3.20 -4.15
CA ALA A 360 -14.28 2.17 -3.34
C ALA A 360 -14.29 0.77 -3.99
N SER A 361 -14.92 0.61 -5.15
CA SER A 361 -15.25 -0.69 -5.77
C SER A 361 -14.16 -1.28 -6.67
N LEU A 362 -12.93 -0.76 -6.63
CA LEU A 362 -11.80 -1.24 -7.44
C LEU A 362 -11.63 -2.77 -7.39
N TYR A 363 -11.74 -3.36 -6.21
CA TYR A 363 -11.52 -4.80 -5.98
C TYR A 363 -12.79 -5.66 -6.06
N ASP A 364 -13.93 -5.08 -6.40
CA ASP A 364 -15.19 -5.82 -6.58
C ASP A 364 -15.22 -6.59 -7.92
N GLY A 365 -14.27 -6.31 -8.83
CA GLY A 365 -14.09 -7.02 -10.09
C GLY A 365 -13.08 -6.36 -11.02
N PHE A 366 -12.57 -7.12 -11.98
CA PHE A 366 -11.69 -6.60 -13.01
C PHE A 366 -12.50 -5.92 -14.12
N LEU A 367 -11.95 -4.82 -14.67
CA LEU A 367 -12.52 -4.15 -15.83
C LEU A 367 -12.47 -5.06 -17.07
N GLY A 368 -13.60 -5.22 -17.73
CA GLY A 368 -13.73 -6.04 -18.91
C GLY A 368 -12.99 -5.48 -20.15
N ALA A 369 -12.47 -6.35 -20.98
CA ALA A 369 -11.77 -5.95 -22.21
C ALA A 369 -12.65 -5.05 -23.13
N GLY A 370 -13.97 -5.22 -23.10
CA GLY A 370 -14.93 -4.41 -23.88
C GLY A 370 -15.00 -2.95 -23.46
N ASP A 371 -14.68 -2.64 -22.21
CA ASP A 371 -14.70 -1.27 -21.69
C ASP A 371 -13.37 -0.53 -21.87
N LYS A 372 -12.25 -1.24 -22.07
CA LYS A 372 -10.92 -0.62 -22.22
C LYS A 372 -10.84 0.51 -23.27
N PRO A 373 -11.44 0.39 -24.49
CA PRO A 373 -11.46 1.50 -25.44
C PRO A 373 -12.26 2.71 -24.93
N LEU A 374 -13.31 2.47 -24.15
CA LEU A 374 -14.15 3.53 -23.58
C LEU A 374 -13.43 4.27 -22.45
N LEU A 375 -12.55 3.60 -21.69
CA LEU A 375 -11.69 4.27 -20.70
C LEU A 375 -10.82 5.32 -21.38
N ALA A 376 -10.19 5.01 -22.51
CA ALA A 376 -9.40 5.98 -23.26
C ALA A 376 -10.27 7.14 -23.78
N LEU A 377 -11.46 6.86 -24.29
CA LEU A 377 -12.40 7.91 -24.73
C LEU A 377 -12.82 8.81 -23.57
N ALA A 378 -13.07 8.27 -22.38
CA ALA A 378 -13.44 9.08 -21.21
C ALA A 378 -12.34 10.10 -20.83
N ARG A 379 -11.06 9.77 -21.03
CA ARG A 379 -9.94 10.69 -20.76
C ARG A 379 -9.68 11.71 -21.88
N THR A 380 -9.97 11.36 -23.12
CA THR A 380 -9.59 12.19 -24.28
C THR A 380 -10.74 12.97 -24.91
N SER A 381 -11.98 12.67 -24.53
CA SER A 381 -13.15 13.39 -25.03
C SER A 381 -13.29 14.78 -24.38
N ALA A 382 -13.86 15.71 -25.13
CA ALA A 382 -14.23 17.00 -24.56
C ALA A 382 -15.27 16.82 -23.43
N PRO A 383 -15.22 17.62 -22.35
CA PRO A 383 -16.10 17.45 -21.18
C PRO A 383 -17.60 17.35 -21.51
N GLN A 384 -18.06 18.10 -22.51
CA GLN A 384 -19.46 18.12 -22.97
C GLN A 384 -19.90 16.82 -23.65
N GLN A 385 -18.95 16.00 -24.11
CA GLN A 385 -19.23 14.72 -24.79
C GLN A 385 -19.24 13.52 -23.82
N LEU A 386 -18.73 13.69 -22.61
CA LEU A 386 -18.55 12.59 -21.65
C LEU A 386 -19.87 11.94 -21.23
N ALA A 387 -20.95 12.71 -21.05
CA ALA A 387 -22.27 12.17 -20.70
C ALA A 387 -22.78 11.11 -21.70
N ALA A 388 -22.46 11.28 -22.98
CA ALA A 388 -22.86 10.33 -24.02
C ALA A 388 -22.16 8.95 -23.93
N LEU A 389 -21.12 8.83 -23.10
CA LEU A 389 -20.40 7.57 -22.88
C LEU A 389 -21.04 6.71 -21.78
N GLU A 390 -21.85 7.28 -20.87
CA GLU A 390 -22.39 6.57 -19.70
C GLU A 390 -23.13 5.28 -20.09
N GLY A 391 -24.03 5.36 -21.05
CA GLY A 391 -24.82 4.20 -21.53
C GLY A 391 -24.05 3.18 -22.38
N ARG A 392 -22.77 3.41 -22.67
CA ARG A 392 -21.92 2.53 -23.49
C ARG A 392 -21.11 1.53 -22.69
N PHE A 393 -20.89 1.78 -21.41
CA PHE A 393 -20.14 0.88 -20.53
C PHE A 393 -20.93 -0.40 -20.23
N ARG A 394 -20.20 -1.50 -20.14
CA ARG A 394 -20.72 -2.82 -19.73
C ARG A 394 -20.57 -3.04 -18.23
N ASP A 395 -19.50 -2.54 -17.63
CA ASP A 395 -19.27 -2.61 -16.19
C ASP A 395 -20.23 -1.62 -15.50
N PRO A 396 -21.12 -2.10 -14.59
CA PRO A 396 -22.15 -1.27 -13.99
C PRO A 396 -21.61 -0.16 -13.07
N ARG A 397 -20.33 -0.20 -12.68
CA ARG A 397 -19.68 0.81 -11.87
C ARG A 397 -19.31 2.06 -12.67
N LEU A 398 -18.95 1.89 -13.93
CA LEU A 398 -18.34 2.94 -14.74
C LEU A 398 -19.29 4.11 -15.09
N PRO A 399 -20.60 3.94 -15.34
CA PRO A 399 -21.49 5.08 -15.53
C PRO A 399 -21.53 6.05 -14.36
N GLU A 400 -21.72 5.55 -13.14
CA GLU A 400 -21.71 6.40 -11.93
C GLU A 400 -20.32 7.01 -11.69
N LEU A 401 -19.26 6.24 -11.90
CA LEU A 401 -17.89 6.73 -11.77
C LEU A 401 -17.62 7.86 -12.78
N LEU A 402 -18.13 7.79 -14.02
CA LEU A 402 -17.99 8.83 -15.03
C LEU A 402 -18.77 10.10 -14.66
N PHE A 403 -19.96 9.96 -14.12
CA PHE A 403 -20.71 11.08 -13.58
C PHE A 403 -19.92 11.82 -12.51
N ARG A 404 -19.36 11.10 -11.53
CA ARG A 404 -18.54 11.69 -10.47
C ARG A 404 -17.22 12.28 -10.96
N TYR A 405 -16.59 11.65 -11.95
CA TYR A 405 -15.41 12.18 -12.62
C TYR A 405 -15.69 13.54 -13.27
N ARG A 406 -16.83 13.65 -13.98
CA ARG A 406 -17.30 14.92 -14.58
C ARG A 406 -17.55 15.96 -13.50
N ALA A 407 -18.26 15.60 -12.45
CA ALA A 407 -18.61 16.52 -11.37
C ALA A 407 -17.36 17.12 -10.69
N ARG A 408 -16.33 16.30 -10.43
CA ARG A 408 -15.09 16.71 -9.76
C ARG A 408 -14.14 17.48 -10.67
N ASN A 409 -14.02 17.08 -11.93
CA ASN A 409 -13.00 17.64 -12.82
C ASN A 409 -13.57 18.64 -13.85
N HIS A 410 -14.86 18.55 -14.15
CA HIS A 410 -15.52 19.33 -15.20
C HIS A 410 -16.94 19.77 -14.79
N PRO A 411 -17.11 20.48 -13.64
CA PRO A 411 -18.43 20.80 -13.07
C PRO A 411 -19.31 21.59 -14.03
N ASP A 412 -18.72 22.42 -14.90
CA ASP A 412 -19.43 23.23 -15.91
C ASP A 412 -20.06 22.36 -17.02
N SER A 413 -19.65 21.09 -17.16
CA SER A 413 -20.24 20.16 -18.12
C SER A 413 -21.53 19.50 -17.65
N LEU A 414 -21.92 19.71 -16.38
CA LEU A 414 -23.10 19.09 -15.79
C LEU A 414 -24.40 19.85 -16.19
N ALA A 415 -25.42 19.09 -16.58
CA ALA A 415 -26.77 19.60 -16.74
C ALA A 415 -27.38 20.00 -15.38
N PRO A 416 -28.43 20.85 -15.31
CA PRO A 416 -29.03 21.27 -14.05
C PRO A 416 -29.43 20.10 -13.12
N ALA A 417 -30.09 19.07 -13.65
CA ALA A 417 -30.44 17.89 -12.87
C ALA A 417 -29.23 17.08 -12.37
N GLU A 418 -28.12 17.07 -13.13
CA GLU A 418 -26.87 16.42 -12.71
C GLU A 418 -26.17 17.22 -11.59
N ARG A 419 -26.26 18.56 -11.60
CA ARG A 419 -25.75 19.41 -10.52
C ARG A 419 -26.53 19.16 -9.22
N GLU A 420 -27.86 19.04 -9.30
CA GLU A 420 -28.68 18.70 -8.14
C GLU A 420 -28.32 17.32 -7.57
N ARG A 421 -28.20 16.29 -8.45
CA ARG A 421 -27.75 14.94 -8.08
C ARG A 421 -26.37 14.97 -7.43
N TRP A 422 -25.45 15.80 -7.91
CA TRP A 422 -24.12 15.95 -7.33
C TRP A 422 -24.19 16.57 -5.93
N GLN A 423 -25.02 17.59 -5.74
CA GLN A 423 -25.24 18.21 -4.43
C GLN A 423 -25.87 17.23 -3.43
N ASP A 424 -26.81 16.38 -3.86
CA ASP A 424 -27.38 15.35 -3.01
C ASP A 424 -26.34 14.32 -2.59
N TYR A 425 -25.47 13.88 -3.51
CA TYR A 425 -24.36 13.00 -3.21
C TYR A 425 -23.37 13.66 -2.23
N ARG A 426 -23.01 14.93 -2.44
CA ARG A 426 -22.14 15.69 -1.52
C ARG A 426 -22.74 15.75 -0.11
N ARG A 427 -24.02 16.08 0.02
CA ARG A 427 -24.70 16.08 1.32
C ARG A 427 -24.62 14.72 2.00
N GLN A 428 -24.90 13.66 1.27
CA GLN A 428 -24.81 12.30 1.81
C GLN A 428 -23.39 11.94 2.26
N ARG A 429 -22.37 12.33 1.48
CA ARG A 429 -20.96 12.04 1.76
C ARG A 429 -20.42 12.88 2.91
N LEU A 430 -20.73 14.17 2.93
CA LEU A 430 -20.15 15.14 3.88
C LEU A 430 -20.90 15.19 5.21
N LEU A 431 -22.20 14.95 5.23
CA LEU A 431 -23.03 15.05 6.44
C LEU A 431 -23.54 13.69 6.93
N GLY A 432 -23.66 12.69 6.05
CA GLY A 432 -24.24 11.39 6.37
C GLY A 432 -23.29 10.48 7.14
N GLU A 433 -23.87 9.47 7.80
CA GLU A 433 -23.15 8.41 8.52
C GLU A 433 -22.83 7.20 7.61
N SER A 434 -22.99 7.36 6.29
CA SER A 434 -22.89 6.27 5.30
C SER A 434 -21.49 5.71 5.11
N GLY A 435 -20.44 6.34 5.67
CA GLY A 435 -19.04 5.91 5.49
C GLY A 435 -18.52 6.08 4.06
N LEU A 436 -19.13 6.95 3.24
CA LEU A 436 -18.66 7.29 1.89
C LEU A 436 -17.34 8.06 1.91
N GLY A 437 -17.14 8.92 2.91
CA GLY A 437 -15.86 9.57 3.21
C GLY A 437 -15.10 8.81 4.30
N GLU A 438 -13.82 9.14 4.50
CA GLU A 438 -13.06 8.68 5.68
C GLU A 438 -13.60 9.34 6.95
N LEU A 439 -13.99 10.61 6.85
CA LEU A 439 -14.68 11.39 7.86
C LEU A 439 -15.90 12.08 7.23
N ASN A 440 -16.92 12.35 8.03
CA ASN A 440 -17.94 13.36 7.73
C ASN A 440 -17.62 14.69 8.45
N LEU A 441 -18.29 15.76 8.12
CA LEU A 441 -18.05 17.10 8.70
C LEU A 441 -18.20 17.14 10.24
N PRO A 442 -19.22 16.51 10.86
CA PRO A 442 -19.29 16.45 12.31
C PRO A 442 -18.08 15.77 12.97
N GLN A 443 -17.64 14.60 12.44
CA GLN A 443 -16.45 13.89 12.93
C GLN A 443 -15.18 14.72 12.73
N TYR A 444 -15.07 15.39 11.59
CA TYR A 444 -13.96 16.29 11.28
C TYR A 444 -13.84 17.44 12.27
N GLN A 445 -14.93 18.13 12.57
CA GLN A 445 -14.96 19.19 13.57
C GLN A 445 -14.57 18.68 14.96
N GLN A 446 -15.13 17.55 15.37
CA GLN A 446 -14.78 16.92 16.64
C GLN A 446 -13.28 16.57 16.74
N GLN A 447 -12.70 16.05 15.67
CA GLN A 447 -11.25 15.75 15.63
C GLN A 447 -10.40 17.02 15.73
N ILE A 448 -10.79 18.10 15.03
CA ILE A 448 -10.07 19.39 15.11
C ILE A 448 -10.08 19.92 16.55
N GLU A 449 -11.21 19.87 17.23
CA GLU A 449 -11.34 20.33 18.63
C GLU A 449 -10.48 19.49 19.58
N ALA A 450 -10.51 18.16 19.44
CA ALA A 450 -9.68 17.26 20.23
C ALA A 450 -8.18 17.56 20.04
N LEU A 451 -7.74 17.68 18.78
CA LEU A 451 -6.35 17.97 18.44
C LEU A 451 -5.89 19.35 18.89
N ALA A 452 -6.79 20.35 18.90
CA ALA A 452 -6.48 21.69 19.42
C ALA A 452 -6.27 21.68 20.95
N ALA A 453 -7.03 20.85 21.66
CA ALA A 453 -6.90 20.73 23.12
C ALA A 453 -5.60 20.03 23.57
N GLU A 454 -5.01 19.15 22.72
CA GLU A 454 -3.79 18.42 23.05
C GLU A 454 -2.54 19.30 23.16
N ALA A 455 -2.41 20.36 22.34
CA ALA A 455 -1.25 21.24 22.30
C ALA A 455 -1.67 22.69 21.98
N PRO A 456 -2.30 23.39 22.92
CA PRO A 456 -2.87 24.72 22.70
C PRO A 456 -1.83 25.80 22.41
N ASP A 457 -0.59 25.62 22.87
CA ASP A 457 0.49 26.61 22.75
C ASP A 457 1.34 26.43 21.47
N ASP A 458 1.08 25.40 20.66
CA ASP A 458 1.79 25.19 19.38
C ASP A 458 1.16 26.08 18.29
N ALA A 459 1.85 27.17 17.97
CA ALA A 459 1.41 28.15 16.98
C ALA A 459 1.29 27.57 15.55
N ARG A 460 2.19 26.66 15.15
CA ARG A 460 2.13 25.98 13.84
C ARG A 460 0.89 25.09 13.76
N ARG A 461 0.71 24.25 14.77
CA ARG A 461 -0.45 23.35 14.88
C ARG A 461 -1.77 24.14 14.89
N THR A 462 -1.83 25.22 15.67
CA THR A 462 -3.01 26.11 15.74
C THR A 462 -3.34 26.71 14.38
N GLY A 463 -2.35 27.20 13.63
CA GLY A 463 -2.54 27.74 12.29
C GLY A 463 -3.09 26.71 11.29
N LEU A 464 -2.54 25.48 11.30
CA LEU A 464 -3.03 24.40 10.46
C LEU A 464 -4.48 23.99 10.80
N LEU A 465 -4.78 23.87 12.09
CA LEU A 465 -6.14 23.56 12.56
C LEU A 465 -7.14 24.67 12.22
N GLN A 466 -6.72 25.96 12.24
CA GLN A 466 -7.58 27.06 11.79
C GLN A 466 -7.88 26.96 10.29
N SER A 467 -6.87 26.70 9.46
CA SER A 467 -7.08 26.47 8.03
C SER A 467 -8.05 25.32 7.76
N LEU A 468 -8.00 24.26 8.57
CA LEU A 468 -8.94 23.15 8.46
C LEU A 468 -10.36 23.56 8.88
N ARG A 469 -10.55 24.38 9.93
CA ARG A 469 -11.89 24.93 10.29
C ARG A 469 -12.47 25.75 9.15
N ASP A 470 -11.65 26.63 8.56
CA ASP A 470 -12.07 27.46 7.43
C ASP A 470 -12.47 26.61 6.21
N TRP A 471 -11.75 25.51 5.96
CA TRP A 471 -12.14 24.55 4.92
C TRP A 471 -13.48 23.88 5.22
N GLY A 472 -13.70 23.44 6.45
CA GLY A 472 -14.98 22.85 6.87
C GLY A 472 -16.16 23.81 6.69
N HIS A 473 -15.98 25.08 7.02
CA HIS A 473 -16.97 26.13 6.78
C HIS A 473 -17.23 26.33 5.28
N HIS A 474 -16.20 26.40 4.46
CA HIS A 474 -16.31 26.49 3.01
C HIS A 474 -17.13 25.32 2.43
N LEU A 475 -16.88 24.10 2.86
CA LEU A 475 -17.65 22.95 2.40
C LEU A 475 -19.13 23.03 2.81
N GLN A 476 -19.43 23.53 4.02
CA GLN A 476 -20.81 23.72 4.50
C GLN A 476 -21.56 24.80 3.71
N GLU A 477 -20.92 25.93 3.40
CA GLU A 477 -21.50 27.03 2.64
C GLU A 477 -21.82 26.67 1.18
N THR A 478 -21.12 25.67 0.63
CA THR A 478 -21.27 25.21 -0.76
C THR A 478 -22.23 24.02 -0.91
N LEU A 479 -22.81 23.51 0.17
CA LEU A 479 -23.85 22.47 0.17
C LEU A 479 -25.24 23.06 -0.06
#